data_c7962a80282ce1aa5c8b183b9620f8b7
#
_entry.id   c7962a80282ce1aa5c8b183b9620f8b7
#
_cell.length_a   1.000
_cell.length_b   1.000
_cell.length_c   1.000
_cell.angle_alpha   90.00
_cell.angle_beta   90.00
_cell.angle_gamma   90.00
#
_symmetry.space_group_name_H-M   'P 1'
#
loop_
_entity.id
_entity.type
_entity.pdbx_description
1 polymer ?
#
loop_
_entity_poly.entity_id
_entity_poly.type
_entity_poly.pdbx_seq_one_letter_code
_entity_poly.pdbx_strand_id
1 'polypeptide(L)'
;AEECGLDVFKMKEDIESGRAYEEFMKDIRECQEREITGFPTFIIRRLKDNFETIRIGYMRYPMFKEILEKLSNELKERKIELSEKEALNFIRYWDKVATQEIAILFNISKYQAYSLLKEMERKGLIESQKAGNDYFWKAKDNCEAGVCNI
;
A
#
# COMPACT_ATOMS: atom_id res chain seq x y z
N ALA A 1 4.83 -16.81 7.97
CA ALA A 1 3.52 -17.35 7.63
C ALA A 1 2.59 -17.31 8.84
N GLU A 2 2.92 -17.98 9.96
CA GLU A 2 2.10 -18.03 11.17
C GLU A 2 1.83 -16.65 11.77
N GLU A 3 2.86 -15.79 11.88
CA GLU A 3 2.74 -14.40 12.36
C GLU A 3 1.78 -13.53 11.50
N CYS A 4 1.55 -13.94 10.25
CA CYS A 4 0.61 -13.30 9.33
C CYS A 4 -0.76 -13.98 9.28
N GLY A 5 -1.04 -14.91 10.21
CA GLY A 5 -2.29 -15.66 10.27
C GLY A 5 -2.51 -16.65 9.13
N LEU A 6 -1.44 -17.05 8.41
CA LEU A 6 -1.54 -18.05 7.34
C LEU A 6 -1.48 -19.46 7.92
N ASP A 7 -2.26 -20.37 7.32
CA ASP A 7 -2.24 -21.80 7.65
C ASP A 7 -0.93 -22.44 7.16
N VAL A 8 0.00 -22.64 8.10
CA VAL A 8 1.33 -23.19 7.83
C VAL A 8 1.26 -24.66 7.37
N PHE A 9 0.32 -25.44 7.90
CA PHE A 9 0.16 -26.84 7.52
C PHE A 9 -0.33 -26.95 6.08
N LYS A 10 -1.34 -26.17 5.72
CA LYS A 10 -1.83 -26.10 4.36
C LYS A 10 -0.76 -25.61 3.39
N MET A 11 0.01 -24.59 3.76
CA MET A 11 1.11 -24.09 2.93
C MET A 11 2.16 -25.20 2.68
N LYS A 12 2.51 -25.98 3.69
CA LYS A 12 3.46 -27.10 3.55
C LYS A 12 2.89 -28.18 2.64
N GLU A 13 1.63 -28.57 2.83
CA GLU A 13 0.93 -29.54 1.97
C GLU A 13 0.90 -29.07 0.50
N ASP A 14 0.60 -27.79 0.24
CA ASP A 14 0.56 -27.22 -1.10
C ASP A 14 1.93 -27.27 -1.79
N ILE A 15 3.02 -27.09 -1.03
CA ILE A 15 4.39 -27.21 -1.54
C ILE A 15 4.74 -28.68 -1.82
N GLU A 16 4.51 -29.59 -0.85
CA GLU A 16 4.87 -31.00 -0.94
C GLU A 16 4.07 -31.77 -2.01
N SER A 17 2.79 -31.40 -2.21
CA SER A 17 1.92 -31.98 -3.24
C SER A 17 2.20 -31.46 -4.65
N GLY A 18 3.01 -30.40 -4.79
CA GLY A 18 3.27 -29.74 -6.08
C GLY A 18 2.21 -28.73 -6.50
N ARG A 19 1.12 -28.55 -5.75
CA ARG A 19 0.04 -27.59 -6.06
C ARG A 19 0.56 -26.15 -6.14
N ALA A 20 1.42 -25.75 -5.21
CA ALA A 20 2.05 -24.44 -5.23
C ALA A 20 2.89 -24.22 -6.51
N TYR A 21 3.61 -25.25 -6.97
CA TYR A 21 4.35 -25.20 -8.21
C TYR A 21 3.45 -25.08 -9.44
N GLU A 22 2.33 -25.80 -9.47
CA GLU A 22 1.36 -25.71 -10.58
C GLU A 22 0.76 -24.30 -10.68
N GLU A 23 0.39 -23.68 -9.56
CA GLU A 23 -0.10 -22.29 -9.54
C GLU A 23 0.99 -21.31 -10.02
N PHE A 24 2.21 -21.44 -9.52
CA PHE A 24 3.34 -20.64 -10.01
C PHE A 24 3.54 -20.76 -11.52
N MET A 25 3.42 -21.96 -12.07
CA MET A 25 3.56 -22.19 -13.51
C MET A 25 2.40 -21.61 -14.32
N LYS A 26 1.21 -21.42 -13.72
CA LYS A 26 0.13 -20.65 -14.35
C LYS A 26 0.50 -19.18 -14.48
N ASP A 27 1.05 -18.58 -13.43
CA ASP A 27 1.50 -17.19 -13.46
C ASP A 27 2.61 -16.97 -14.50
N ILE A 28 3.54 -17.92 -14.59
CA ILE A 28 4.61 -17.88 -15.62
C ILE A 28 4.01 -17.93 -17.03
N ARG A 29 3.04 -18.81 -17.30
CA ARG A 29 2.36 -18.87 -18.60
C ARG A 29 1.62 -17.58 -18.91
N GLU A 30 0.89 -17.02 -17.94
CA GLU A 30 0.22 -15.73 -18.12
C GLU A 30 1.21 -14.61 -18.47
N CYS A 31 2.35 -14.55 -17.79
CA CYS A 31 3.42 -13.61 -18.13
C CYS A 31 3.93 -13.79 -19.57
N GLN A 32 4.11 -15.02 -20.02
CA GLN A 32 4.53 -15.32 -21.38
C GLN A 32 3.47 -14.93 -22.43
N GLU A 33 2.21 -15.27 -22.18
CA GLU A 33 1.08 -14.95 -23.07
C GLU A 33 0.87 -13.42 -23.22
N ARG A 34 1.19 -12.66 -22.17
CA ARG A 34 1.10 -11.19 -22.14
C ARG A 34 2.40 -10.50 -22.55
N GLU A 35 3.40 -11.24 -22.98
CA GLU A 35 4.73 -10.71 -23.33
C GLU A 35 5.38 -9.87 -22.22
N ILE A 36 5.14 -10.24 -20.96
CA ILE A 36 5.72 -9.57 -19.78
C ILE A 36 7.17 -10.01 -19.66
N THR A 37 8.10 -9.11 -19.97
CA THR A 37 9.55 -9.37 -20.01
C THR A 37 10.32 -8.85 -18.80
N GLY A 38 9.65 -8.22 -17.84
CA GLY A 38 10.33 -7.66 -16.67
C GLY A 38 9.39 -7.16 -15.58
N PHE A 39 9.99 -6.80 -14.43
CA PHE A 39 9.27 -6.30 -13.26
C PHE A 39 9.85 -4.95 -12.82
N PRO A 40 9.01 -4.09 -12.20
CA PRO A 40 7.57 -4.25 -12.06
C PRO A 40 6.84 -4.14 -13.41
N THR A 41 5.68 -4.82 -13.54
CA THR A 41 4.76 -4.63 -14.67
C THR A 41 3.39 -4.22 -14.12
N PHE A 42 2.80 -3.20 -14.73
CA PHE A 42 1.50 -2.66 -14.34
C PHE A 42 0.48 -2.98 -15.43
N ILE A 43 -0.56 -3.71 -15.06
CA ILE A 43 -1.71 -3.99 -15.90
C ILE A 43 -2.85 -3.12 -15.39
N ILE A 44 -3.25 -2.14 -16.17
CA ILE A 44 -4.29 -1.18 -15.78
C ILE A 44 -5.51 -1.42 -16.67
N ARG A 45 -6.61 -1.84 -16.05
CA ARG A 45 -7.85 -2.21 -16.73
C ARG A 45 -8.99 -1.26 -16.34
N ARG A 46 -9.72 -0.79 -17.34
CA ARG A 46 -10.98 -0.08 -17.15
C ARG A 46 -12.13 -1.10 -17.17
N LEU A 47 -12.80 -1.27 -16.02
CA LEU A 47 -13.83 -2.32 -15.87
C LEU A 47 -15.08 -2.10 -16.73
N LYS A 48 -15.36 -0.86 -17.13
CA LYS A 48 -16.56 -0.50 -17.93
C LYS A 48 -16.60 -1.19 -19.28
N ASP A 49 -15.48 -1.34 -19.94
CA ASP A 49 -15.36 -1.86 -21.32
C ASP A 49 -14.19 -2.83 -21.48
N ASN A 50 -13.58 -3.27 -20.36
CA ASN A 50 -12.40 -4.14 -20.32
C ASN A 50 -11.19 -3.62 -21.10
N PHE A 51 -11.13 -2.32 -21.41
CA PHE A 51 -9.93 -1.74 -21.99
C PHE A 51 -8.75 -1.91 -21.06
N GLU A 52 -7.65 -2.45 -21.59
CA GLU A 52 -6.44 -2.75 -20.83
C GLU A 52 -5.22 -2.08 -21.44
N THR A 53 -4.31 -1.61 -20.61
CA THR A 53 -2.97 -1.17 -21.00
C THR A 53 -1.92 -1.78 -20.10
N ILE A 54 -0.80 -2.20 -20.71
CA ILE A 54 0.33 -2.81 -20.00
C ILE A 54 1.52 -1.85 -20.06
N ARG A 55 2.20 -1.71 -18.93
CA ARG A 55 3.45 -0.94 -18.80
C ARG A 55 4.48 -1.76 -18.06
N ILE A 56 5.58 -2.07 -18.72
CA ILE A 56 6.71 -2.81 -18.15
C ILE A 56 7.75 -1.82 -17.64
N GLY A 57 8.32 -2.10 -16.47
CA GLY A 57 9.32 -1.27 -15.82
C GLY A 57 8.74 -0.31 -14.79
N TYR A 58 9.63 0.37 -14.08
CA TYR A 58 9.25 1.33 -13.03
C TYR A 58 8.49 2.51 -13.61
N MET A 59 7.37 2.84 -12.98
CA MET A 59 6.53 3.96 -13.39
C MET A 59 6.40 4.98 -12.23
N ARG A 60 6.75 6.23 -12.51
CA ARG A 60 6.60 7.33 -11.54
C ARG A 60 5.13 7.75 -11.43
N TYR A 61 4.74 8.28 -10.28
CA TYR A 61 3.36 8.73 -10.01
C TYR A 61 2.76 9.63 -11.11
N PRO A 62 3.46 10.65 -11.67
CA PRO A 62 2.89 11.46 -12.76
C PRO A 62 2.49 10.66 -14.00
N MET A 63 3.23 9.59 -14.33
CA MET A 63 2.90 8.71 -15.46
C MET A 63 1.64 7.87 -15.15
N PHE A 64 1.51 7.39 -13.93
CA PHE A 64 0.29 6.72 -13.46
C PHE A 64 -0.92 7.64 -13.59
N LYS A 65 -0.79 8.87 -13.07
CA LYS A 65 -1.83 9.90 -13.15
C LYS A 65 -2.27 10.14 -14.58
N GLU A 66 -1.33 10.36 -15.52
CA GLU A 66 -1.62 10.56 -16.94
C GLU A 66 -2.40 9.39 -17.56
N ILE A 67 -2.01 8.14 -17.24
CA ILE A 67 -2.71 6.94 -17.72
C ILE A 67 -4.13 6.88 -17.16
N LEU A 68 -4.30 7.12 -15.86
CA LEU A 68 -5.60 7.09 -15.22
C LEU A 68 -6.53 8.19 -15.75
N GLU A 69 -6.02 9.40 -15.97
CA GLU A 69 -6.77 10.51 -16.56
C GLU A 69 -7.22 10.20 -18.00
N LYS A 70 -6.39 9.50 -18.79
CA LYS A 70 -6.77 9.03 -20.15
C LYS A 70 -7.81 7.91 -20.12
N LEU A 71 -7.80 7.09 -19.06
CA LEU A 71 -8.75 5.99 -18.91
C LEU A 71 -10.09 6.43 -18.35
N SER A 72 -10.14 7.49 -17.56
CA SER A 72 -11.38 7.99 -16.97
C SER A 72 -11.33 9.51 -16.77
N ASN A 73 -12.26 10.22 -17.40
CA ASN A 73 -12.45 11.66 -17.18
C ASN A 73 -13.12 12.00 -15.84
N GLU A 74 -13.57 10.99 -15.10
CA GLU A 74 -14.27 11.14 -13.82
C GLU A 74 -13.29 11.15 -12.63
N LEU A 75 -12.05 10.71 -12.84
CA LEU A 75 -11.04 10.69 -11.79
C LEU A 75 -10.57 12.12 -11.48
N LYS A 76 -10.70 12.48 -10.22
CA LYS A 76 -10.20 13.76 -9.70
C LYS A 76 -9.14 13.50 -8.64
N GLU A 77 -8.04 14.22 -8.75
CA GLU A 77 -7.01 14.20 -7.71
C GLU A 77 -7.56 14.77 -6.42
N ARG A 78 -7.48 14.00 -5.34
CA ARG A 78 -7.77 14.51 -4.01
C ARG A 78 -6.57 15.29 -3.49
N LYS A 79 -6.72 16.59 -3.28
CA LYS A 79 -5.73 17.38 -2.57
C LYS A 79 -5.80 17.05 -1.08
N ILE A 80 -4.67 16.60 -0.54
CA ILE A 80 -4.54 16.28 0.88
C ILE A 80 -3.75 17.43 1.51
N GLU A 81 -4.37 18.14 2.45
CA GLU A 81 -3.72 19.21 3.19
C GLU A 81 -2.93 18.66 4.38
N LEU A 82 -1.78 19.26 4.65
CA LEU A 82 -0.94 18.87 5.79
C LEU A 82 -1.71 19.11 7.10
N SER A 83 -2.12 18.03 7.75
CA SER A 83 -2.77 18.09 9.06
C SER A 83 -2.59 16.77 9.83
N GLU A 84 -2.65 16.85 11.15
CA GLU A 84 -2.63 15.66 12.02
C GLU A 84 -3.82 14.73 11.73
N LYS A 85 -4.99 15.31 11.41
CA LYS A 85 -6.19 14.53 11.07
C LYS A 85 -5.98 13.68 9.82
N GLU A 86 -5.44 14.26 8.74
CA GLU A 86 -5.19 13.53 7.50
C GLU A 86 -4.06 12.51 7.69
N ALA A 87 -3.01 12.82 8.45
CA ALA A 87 -1.97 11.87 8.82
C ALA A 87 -2.55 10.68 9.61
N LEU A 88 -3.39 10.94 10.60
CA LEU A 88 -4.03 9.91 11.42
C LEU A 88 -4.96 9.03 10.58
N ASN A 89 -5.76 9.62 9.67
CA ASN A 89 -6.61 8.89 8.75
C ASN A 89 -5.80 7.97 7.83
N PHE A 90 -4.68 8.46 7.32
CA PHE A 90 -3.78 7.66 6.48
C PHE A 90 -3.16 6.49 7.28
N ILE A 91 -2.68 6.75 8.51
CA ILE A 91 -2.12 5.72 9.39
C ILE A 91 -3.18 4.66 9.72
N ARG A 92 -4.42 5.04 10.03
CA ARG A 92 -5.53 4.11 10.31
C ARG A 92 -5.90 3.25 9.11
N TYR A 93 -5.89 3.84 7.92
CA TYR A 93 -6.22 3.12 6.68
C TYR A 93 -5.19 2.02 6.34
N TRP A 94 -3.90 2.31 6.54
CA TRP A 94 -2.82 1.39 6.24
C TRP A 94 -2.34 0.56 7.43
N ASP A 95 -2.94 0.76 8.61
CA ASP A 95 -2.57 0.15 9.92
C ASP A 95 -1.17 0.53 10.39
N LYS A 96 -0.16 0.46 9.52
CA LYS A 96 1.26 0.67 9.84
C LYS A 96 1.96 1.41 8.69
N VAL A 97 2.51 2.58 8.98
CA VAL A 97 3.18 3.42 7.96
C VAL A 97 4.60 3.82 8.37
N ALA A 98 5.48 4.00 7.40
CA ALA A 98 6.82 4.53 7.61
C ALA A 98 6.83 6.07 7.58
N THR A 99 7.83 6.69 8.21
CA THR A 99 8.02 8.17 8.18
C THR A 99 8.08 8.70 6.75
N GLN A 100 8.70 7.96 5.84
CA GLN A 100 8.84 8.35 4.43
C GLN A 100 7.51 8.41 3.70
N GLU A 101 6.55 7.56 4.04
CA GLU A 101 5.22 7.55 3.42
C GLU A 101 4.45 8.83 3.75
N ILE A 102 4.55 9.30 5.00
CA ILE A 102 3.97 10.59 5.42
C ILE A 102 4.67 11.77 4.74
N ALA A 103 5.99 11.69 4.56
CA ALA A 103 6.72 12.72 3.83
C ALA A 103 6.24 12.85 2.37
N ILE A 104 6.03 11.72 1.70
CA ILE A 104 5.52 11.67 0.32
C ILE A 104 4.06 12.12 0.27
N LEU A 105 3.21 11.66 1.19
CA LEU A 105 1.79 12.01 1.25
C LEU A 105 1.57 13.53 1.24
N PHE A 106 2.36 14.25 2.05
CA PHE A 106 2.23 15.70 2.21
C PHE A 106 3.22 16.51 1.40
N ASN A 107 4.09 15.85 0.60
CA ASN A 107 5.17 16.49 -0.15
C ASN A 107 6.06 17.39 0.75
N ILE A 108 6.46 16.86 1.89
CA ILE A 108 7.34 17.52 2.87
C ILE A 108 8.63 16.73 3.06
N SER A 109 9.63 17.35 3.70
CA SER A 109 10.85 16.63 4.03
C SER A 109 10.61 15.52 5.07
N LYS A 110 11.44 14.48 5.04
CA LYS A 110 11.39 13.39 6.02
C LYS A 110 11.53 13.91 7.47
N TYR A 111 12.32 14.96 7.67
CA TYR A 111 12.47 15.59 8.97
C TYR A 111 11.16 16.24 9.46
N GLN A 112 10.47 16.97 8.59
CA GLN A 112 9.15 17.56 8.91
C GLN A 112 8.11 16.49 9.21
N ALA A 113 8.07 15.40 8.40
CA ALA A 113 7.20 14.27 8.65
C ALA A 113 7.50 13.61 10.02
N TYR A 114 8.78 13.40 10.34
CA TYR A 114 9.17 12.85 11.62
C TYR A 114 8.75 13.77 12.79
N SER A 115 8.94 15.08 12.66
CA SER A 115 8.53 16.05 13.69
C SER A 115 7.02 16.05 13.93
N LEU A 116 6.22 15.99 12.86
CA LEU A 116 4.76 15.86 12.93
C LEU A 116 4.36 14.58 13.68
N LEU A 117 4.94 13.44 13.28
CA LEU A 117 4.63 12.13 13.86
C LEU A 117 5.04 12.05 15.34
N LYS A 118 6.17 12.63 15.71
CA LYS A 118 6.59 12.73 17.12
C LYS A 118 5.63 13.59 17.95
N GLU A 119 5.13 14.67 17.39
CA GLU A 119 4.11 15.48 18.07
C GLU A 119 2.80 14.71 18.26
N MET A 120 2.37 13.96 17.23
CA MET A 120 1.17 13.11 17.33
C MET A 120 1.37 11.97 18.34
N GLU A 121 2.56 11.39 18.43
CA GLU A 121 2.92 10.39 19.45
C GLU A 121 2.87 10.97 20.85
N ARG A 122 3.41 12.19 21.05
CA ARG A 122 3.35 12.92 22.33
C ARG A 122 1.92 13.22 22.77
N LYS A 123 1.01 13.47 21.81
CA LYS A 123 -0.43 13.65 22.05
C LYS A 123 -1.17 12.31 22.32
N GLY A 124 -0.48 11.18 22.21
CA GLY A 124 -1.07 9.86 22.41
C GLY A 124 -1.96 9.35 21.27
N LEU A 125 -1.92 9.99 20.10
CA LEU A 125 -2.72 9.61 18.93
C LEU A 125 -2.18 8.39 18.20
N ILE A 126 -0.86 8.23 18.22
CA ILE A 126 -0.13 7.15 17.54
C ILE A 126 0.97 6.61 18.45
N GLU A 127 1.53 5.48 18.08
CA GLU A 127 2.73 4.90 18.70
C GLU A 127 3.78 4.59 17.63
N SER A 128 5.06 4.59 18.03
CA SER A 128 6.16 4.24 17.15
C SER A 128 6.77 2.89 17.49
N GLN A 129 7.15 2.15 16.45
CA GLN A 129 7.96 0.94 16.53
C GLN A 129 9.26 1.17 15.77
N LYS A 130 10.40 1.03 16.45
CA LYS A 130 11.71 1.19 15.82
C LYS A 130 11.94 0.10 14.77
N ALA A 131 12.41 0.50 13.58
CA ALA A 131 12.75 -0.38 12.46
C ALA A 131 14.05 0.09 11.80
N GLY A 132 15.15 -0.56 12.13
CA GLY A 132 16.48 -0.14 11.67
C GLY A 132 16.83 1.28 12.10
N ASN A 133 17.07 2.15 11.13
CA ASN A 133 17.39 3.57 11.36
C ASN A 133 16.15 4.49 11.29
N ASP A 134 14.95 3.94 11.25
CA ASP A 134 13.68 4.68 11.13
C ASP A 134 12.62 4.09 12.07
N TYR A 135 11.38 4.52 11.90
CA TYR A 135 10.23 4.10 12.67
C TYR A 135 9.07 3.73 11.76
N PHE A 136 8.31 2.72 12.19
CA PHE A 136 6.93 2.54 11.80
C PHE A 136 6.01 3.20 12.82
N TRP A 137 4.89 3.70 12.32
CA TRP A 137 3.88 4.42 13.11
C TRP A 137 2.55 3.73 12.97
N LYS A 138 1.87 3.53 14.09
CA LYS A 138 0.57 2.89 14.18
C LYS A 138 -0.38 3.77 14.98
N ALA A 139 -1.66 3.84 14.56
CA ALA A 139 -2.67 4.54 15.35
C ALA A 139 -2.91 3.81 16.67
N LYS A 140 -3.02 4.55 17.77
CA LYS A 140 -3.53 3.98 19.01
C LYS A 140 -5.04 3.85 18.89
N ASP A 141 -5.55 2.66 19.19
CA ASP A 141 -6.97 2.44 19.37
C ASP A 141 -7.39 3.14 20.65
N ASN A 142 -7.90 4.35 20.55
CA ASN A 142 -8.63 4.97 21.64
C ASN A 142 -9.97 4.25 21.75
N CYS A 143 -9.97 3.04 22.27
CA CYS A 143 -11.16 2.42 22.84
C CYS A 143 -11.44 3.06 24.21
N GLU A 144 -11.80 4.35 24.22
CA GLU A 144 -12.56 4.91 25.34
C GLU A 144 -14.04 4.77 25.00
N ALA A 145 -14.68 3.87 25.76
CA ALA A 145 -16.12 3.76 25.97
C ALA A 145 -17.05 3.94 24.75
N GLY A 146 -17.28 2.87 23.99
CA GLY A 146 -18.66 2.60 23.56
C GLY A 146 -19.13 3.16 22.23
N VAL A 147 -18.28 3.66 21.30
CA VAL A 147 -18.72 3.98 19.92
C VAL A 147 -17.63 3.62 18.91
N CYS A 148 -17.61 2.36 18.48
CA CYS A 148 -17.01 2.00 17.21
C CYS A 148 -18.03 2.35 16.11
N ASN A 149 -17.90 3.48 15.45
CA ASN A 149 -18.58 3.72 14.18
C ASN A 149 -17.68 3.19 13.06
N ILE A 150 -18.16 2.11 12.46
CA ILE A 150 -17.71 1.51 11.20
C ILE A 150 -17.95 2.46 10.04
#